data_e140f5369136adac259cf15c6b003491
#
_entry.id   e140f5369136adac259cf15c6b003491
#
_cell.length_a   1.000
_cell.length_b   1.000
_cell.length_c   1.000
_cell.angle_alpha   90.00
_cell.angle_beta   90.00
_cell.angle_gamma   90.00
#
_symmetry.space_group_name_H-M   'P 1'
#
loop_
_entity.id
_entity.type
_entity.pdbx_description
1 polymer ?
#
loop_
_entity_poly.entity_id
_entity_poly.type
_entity_poly.pdbx_seq_one_letter_code
_entity_poly.pdbx_strand_id
1 'polypeptide(L)'
;MGHRCNMHCTHCHVSAGPREKKQMERETVEDVIAVLRRNEIKSIDITGGAPELNPHFRYLVETAKALGTRVVVRTNLTVFFEDAMDGLPEFYAGNSVEIVASLPCYTEAGVDAVRGRGAFQKSIQALGTLNGLGYGDGSGEKRLSFVFNPAGAFLPPPQCRLEDDYKRELQRRFGISFDSLYVFTNMPIGRFRDILIKNHSLEKYQSELERSFNGRTLGGLMCKDMISVGWDGKLYDCDFNQILGLGLDENYPRHISELDVMRLIGREIRVDEHCYACTAGQGST
;
A
#
# COMPACT_ATOMS: atom_id res chain seq x y z
N MET A 1 -9.07 1.28 -4.42
CA MET A 1 -10.21 2.23 -4.23
C MET A 1 -10.15 3.46 -5.14
N GLY A 2 -9.07 3.74 -5.82
CA GLY A 2 -8.90 4.85 -6.75
C GLY A 2 -7.67 5.70 -6.49
N HIS A 3 -7.56 6.84 -7.22
CA HIS A 3 -6.38 7.70 -7.20
C HIS A 3 -6.57 9.00 -6.40
N ARG A 4 -7.77 9.26 -5.87
CA ARG A 4 -8.01 10.42 -5.02
C ARG A 4 -7.22 10.29 -3.72
N CYS A 5 -6.50 11.35 -3.34
CA CYS A 5 -5.68 11.40 -2.13
C CYS A 5 -5.64 12.85 -1.63
N ASN A 6 -5.61 13.05 -0.33
CA ASN A 6 -5.41 14.38 0.26
C ASN A 6 -3.94 14.87 0.17
N MET A 7 -3.03 14.01 -0.32
CA MET A 7 -1.60 14.29 -0.42
C MET A 7 -1.10 14.25 -1.86
N HIS A 8 0.12 14.82 -2.09
CA HIS A 8 0.81 14.80 -3.38
C HIS A 8 2.29 14.43 -3.20
N CYS A 9 2.54 13.20 -2.70
CA CYS A 9 3.89 12.73 -2.37
C CYS A 9 4.78 12.57 -3.61
N THR A 10 6.06 12.88 -3.48
CA THR A 10 7.03 12.82 -4.59
C THR A 10 7.33 11.40 -5.07
N HIS A 11 7.28 10.42 -4.16
CA HIS A 11 7.53 8.99 -4.46
C HIS A 11 6.27 8.21 -4.83
N CYS A 12 5.13 8.87 -5.06
CA CYS A 12 3.86 8.20 -5.27
C CYS A 12 3.85 7.36 -6.55
N HIS A 13 3.77 6.05 -6.41
CA HIS A 13 3.72 5.10 -7.52
C HIS A 13 2.44 5.23 -8.34
N VAL A 14 1.31 5.49 -7.68
CA VAL A 14 0.00 5.60 -8.34
C VAL A 14 -0.31 7.01 -8.85
N SER A 15 0.62 7.96 -8.69
CA SER A 15 0.43 9.37 -9.05
C SER A 15 -0.85 10.00 -8.46
N ALA A 16 -1.27 9.54 -7.28
CA ALA A 16 -2.45 10.02 -6.60
C ALA A 16 -2.37 11.49 -6.20
N GLY A 17 -3.54 12.11 -6.02
CA GLY A 17 -3.61 13.51 -5.60
C GLY A 17 -5.03 14.02 -5.35
N PRO A 18 -5.16 15.26 -4.81
CA PRO A 18 -6.46 15.83 -4.44
C PRO A 18 -7.40 16.11 -5.65
N ARG A 19 -6.84 16.26 -6.84
CA ARG A 19 -7.58 16.55 -8.07
C ARG A 19 -7.98 15.31 -8.85
N GLU A 20 -7.51 14.14 -8.43
CA GLU A 20 -7.82 12.89 -9.11
C GLU A 20 -9.30 12.51 -8.91
N LYS A 21 -9.94 12.14 -10.04
CA LYS A 21 -11.36 11.77 -10.06
C LYS A 21 -11.60 10.27 -10.16
N LYS A 22 -10.57 9.51 -10.49
CA LYS A 22 -10.64 8.05 -10.63
C LYS A 22 -10.91 7.43 -9.27
N GLN A 23 -12.12 6.91 -9.08
CA GLN A 23 -12.56 6.24 -7.87
C GLN A 23 -13.38 5.01 -8.23
N MET A 24 -13.31 3.99 -7.40
CA MET A 24 -14.12 2.79 -7.54
C MET A 24 -15.56 3.13 -7.20
N GLU A 25 -16.44 2.88 -8.14
CA GLU A 25 -17.87 3.11 -8.00
C GLU A 25 -18.55 1.97 -7.22
N ARG A 26 -19.76 2.20 -6.76
CA ARG A 26 -20.54 1.24 -5.96
C ARG A 26 -20.68 -0.12 -6.64
N GLU A 27 -20.96 -0.15 -7.92
CA GLU A 27 -21.12 -1.37 -8.71
C GLU A 27 -19.86 -2.24 -8.66
N THR A 28 -18.69 -1.65 -8.89
CA THR A 28 -17.41 -2.36 -8.79
C THR A 28 -17.15 -2.87 -7.37
N VAL A 29 -17.53 -2.12 -6.35
CA VAL A 29 -17.43 -2.57 -4.95
C VAL A 29 -18.31 -3.79 -4.70
N GLU A 30 -19.53 -3.81 -5.24
CA GLU A 30 -20.43 -4.98 -5.14
C GLU A 30 -19.85 -6.21 -5.85
N ASP A 31 -19.21 -6.02 -7.00
CA ASP A 31 -18.52 -7.11 -7.71
C ASP A 31 -17.37 -7.67 -6.86
N VAL A 32 -16.58 -6.80 -6.22
CA VAL A 32 -15.52 -7.24 -5.28
C VAL A 32 -16.14 -8.06 -4.14
N ILE A 33 -17.20 -7.57 -3.51
CA ILE A 33 -17.90 -8.27 -2.42
C ILE A 33 -18.44 -9.62 -2.89
N ALA A 34 -19.01 -9.68 -4.09
CA ALA A 34 -19.50 -10.93 -4.67
C ALA A 34 -18.37 -11.96 -4.85
N VAL A 35 -17.18 -11.51 -5.28
CA VAL A 35 -16.00 -12.36 -5.41
C VAL A 35 -15.50 -12.83 -4.04
N LEU A 36 -15.39 -11.93 -3.05
CA LEU A 36 -15.01 -12.29 -1.68
C LEU A 36 -15.90 -13.42 -1.13
N ARG A 37 -17.22 -13.29 -1.32
CA ARG A 37 -18.23 -14.24 -0.83
C ARG A 37 -18.15 -15.59 -1.53
N ARG A 38 -18.20 -15.60 -2.88
CA ARG A 38 -18.29 -16.86 -3.64
C ARG A 38 -17.02 -17.71 -3.61
N ASN A 39 -15.84 -17.07 -3.38
CA ASN A 39 -14.56 -17.76 -3.36
C ASN A 39 -13.96 -17.87 -1.95
N GLU A 40 -14.70 -17.49 -0.92
CA GLU A 40 -14.25 -17.51 0.49
C GLU A 40 -12.86 -16.88 0.67
N ILE A 41 -12.63 -15.72 0.02
CA ILE A 41 -11.34 -15.02 0.05
C ILE A 41 -10.97 -14.66 1.48
N LYS A 42 -9.79 -15.07 1.93
CA LYS A 42 -9.37 -14.93 3.33
C LYS A 42 -8.94 -13.52 3.70
N SER A 43 -8.43 -12.73 2.75
CA SER A 43 -7.97 -11.38 3.03
C SER A 43 -8.19 -10.44 1.85
N ILE A 44 -8.44 -9.17 2.16
CA ILE A 44 -8.45 -8.06 1.22
C ILE A 44 -7.49 -6.97 1.71
N ASP A 45 -6.65 -6.45 0.81
CA ASP A 45 -5.75 -5.32 1.03
C ASP A 45 -6.31 -4.09 0.31
N ILE A 46 -6.83 -3.13 1.05
CA ILE A 46 -7.50 -1.95 0.53
C ILE A 46 -6.48 -0.81 0.42
N THR A 47 -6.21 -0.42 -0.81
CA THR A 47 -5.19 0.59 -1.14
C THR A 47 -5.68 1.55 -2.23
N GLY A 48 -4.79 2.46 -2.66
CA GLY A 48 -5.05 3.43 -3.72
C GLY A 48 -4.30 4.74 -3.46
N GLY A 49 -4.98 5.86 -3.61
CA GLY A 49 -4.53 7.17 -3.11
C GLY A 49 -4.67 7.23 -1.59
N ALA A 50 -5.82 7.74 -1.12
CA ALA A 50 -6.32 7.55 0.24
C ALA A 50 -7.65 6.80 0.12
N PRO A 51 -7.68 5.49 0.37
CA PRO A 51 -8.88 4.68 0.15
C PRO A 51 -10.08 5.16 0.97
N GLU A 52 -9.83 5.76 2.12
CA GLU A 52 -10.81 6.31 3.05
C GLU A 52 -11.67 7.43 2.43
N LEU A 53 -11.11 8.16 1.44
CA LEU A 53 -11.82 9.23 0.72
C LEU A 53 -12.84 8.70 -0.30
N ASN A 54 -12.87 7.39 -0.54
CA ASN A 54 -13.91 6.79 -1.37
C ASN A 54 -15.22 6.65 -0.56
N PRO A 55 -16.37 7.14 -1.06
CA PRO A 55 -17.63 7.09 -0.32
C PRO A 55 -18.13 5.68 0.00
N HIS A 56 -17.61 4.66 -0.68
CA HIS A 56 -17.97 3.26 -0.48
C HIS A 56 -16.96 2.49 0.40
N PHE A 57 -15.93 3.19 0.93
CA PHE A 57 -14.87 2.57 1.73
C PHE A 57 -15.41 1.87 2.98
N ARG A 58 -16.18 2.57 3.80
CA ARG A 58 -16.74 2.01 5.04
C ARG A 58 -17.62 0.79 4.74
N TYR A 59 -18.46 0.90 3.73
CA TYR A 59 -19.32 -0.20 3.30
C TYR A 59 -18.53 -1.44 2.87
N LEU A 60 -17.45 -1.29 2.10
CA LEU A 60 -16.59 -2.41 1.71
C LEU A 60 -15.95 -3.08 2.93
N VAL A 61 -15.40 -2.28 3.87
CA VAL A 61 -14.77 -2.79 5.10
C VAL A 61 -15.78 -3.60 5.93
N GLU A 62 -16.94 -3.01 6.25
CA GLU A 62 -17.97 -3.65 7.08
C GLU A 62 -18.48 -4.94 6.45
N THR A 63 -18.74 -4.91 5.13
CA THR A 63 -19.23 -6.10 4.43
C THR A 63 -18.18 -7.19 4.34
N ALA A 64 -16.91 -6.85 4.06
CA ALA A 64 -15.82 -7.82 4.04
C ALA A 64 -15.61 -8.46 5.43
N LYS A 65 -15.67 -7.65 6.49
CA LYS A 65 -15.61 -8.17 7.88
C LYS A 65 -16.78 -9.09 8.21
N ALA A 66 -18.00 -8.74 7.80
CA ALA A 66 -19.19 -9.59 7.99
C ALA A 66 -19.08 -10.94 7.26
N LEU A 67 -18.30 -11.01 6.17
CA LEU A 67 -17.98 -12.25 5.45
C LEU A 67 -16.83 -13.05 6.12
N GLY A 68 -16.26 -12.57 7.22
CA GLY A 68 -15.11 -13.20 7.88
C GLY A 68 -13.77 -12.96 7.16
N THR A 69 -13.73 -12.06 6.19
CA THR A 69 -12.52 -11.70 5.46
C THR A 69 -11.63 -10.80 6.33
N ARG A 70 -10.35 -11.11 6.41
CA ARG A 70 -9.34 -10.25 7.01
C ARG A 70 -9.20 -8.98 6.17
N VAL A 71 -9.32 -7.82 6.78
CA VAL A 71 -9.23 -6.54 6.10
C VAL A 71 -7.95 -5.83 6.50
N VAL A 72 -7.11 -5.54 5.52
CA VAL A 72 -5.91 -4.70 5.64
C VAL A 72 -6.17 -3.38 4.93
N VAL A 73 -5.81 -2.26 5.53
CA VAL A 73 -5.93 -0.93 4.91
C VAL A 73 -4.57 -0.25 4.89
N ARG A 74 -4.15 0.19 3.70
CA ARG A 74 -2.95 1.02 3.53
C ARG A 74 -3.33 2.49 3.63
N THR A 75 -3.00 3.11 4.75
CA THR A 75 -3.34 4.50 5.04
C THR A 75 -2.13 5.42 5.00
N ASN A 76 -2.38 6.68 4.67
CA ASN A 76 -1.38 7.73 4.75
C ASN A 76 -1.37 8.46 6.11
N LEU A 77 -2.25 8.10 7.05
CA LEU A 77 -2.46 8.69 8.38
C LEU A 77 -2.97 10.14 8.38
N THR A 78 -2.51 10.99 7.45
CA THR A 78 -2.94 12.41 7.43
C THR A 78 -4.40 12.56 7.04
N VAL A 79 -4.98 11.54 6.41
CA VAL A 79 -6.40 11.49 6.06
C VAL A 79 -7.33 11.55 7.27
N PHE A 80 -6.86 11.17 8.45
CA PHE A 80 -7.63 11.25 9.71
C PHE A 80 -8.03 12.67 10.10
N PHE A 81 -7.36 13.68 9.53
CA PHE A 81 -7.58 15.10 9.80
C PHE A 81 -8.31 15.82 8.65
N GLU A 82 -8.86 15.07 7.71
CA GLU A 82 -9.69 15.62 6.64
C GLU A 82 -11.14 15.73 7.12
N ASP A 83 -11.86 16.72 6.60
CA ASP A 83 -13.29 16.85 6.83
C ASP A 83 -14.02 15.53 6.49
N ALA A 84 -15.02 15.16 7.25
CA ALA A 84 -15.79 13.93 7.13
C ALA A 84 -15.04 12.62 7.49
N MET A 85 -13.83 12.69 8.06
CA MET A 85 -13.09 11.52 8.56
C MET A 85 -13.20 11.35 10.09
N ASP A 86 -14.07 12.10 10.73
CA ASP A 86 -14.35 11.96 12.17
C ASP A 86 -14.72 10.52 12.52
N GLY A 87 -14.16 10.01 13.62
CA GLY A 87 -14.39 8.64 14.08
C GLY A 87 -13.76 7.56 13.20
N LEU A 88 -12.85 7.90 12.26
CA LEU A 88 -12.18 6.91 11.43
C LEU A 88 -11.27 5.97 12.24
N PRO A 89 -10.46 6.42 13.21
CA PRO A 89 -9.68 5.52 14.06
C PRO A 89 -10.56 4.52 14.85
N GLU A 90 -11.68 4.98 15.40
CA GLU A 90 -12.65 4.17 16.12
C GLU A 90 -13.36 3.18 15.19
N PHE A 91 -13.65 3.59 13.96
CA PHE A 91 -14.20 2.72 12.92
C PHE A 91 -13.21 1.57 12.59
N TYR A 92 -11.93 1.87 12.45
CA TYR A 92 -10.90 0.85 12.26
C TYR A 92 -10.84 -0.13 13.44
N ALA A 93 -10.81 0.41 14.66
CA ALA A 93 -10.74 -0.40 15.88
C ALA A 93 -11.99 -1.27 16.07
N GLY A 94 -13.18 -0.72 15.82
CA GLY A 94 -14.45 -1.45 15.94
C GLY A 94 -14.61 -2.57 14.92
N ASN A 95 -13.97 -2.45 13.76
CA ASN A 95 -13.97 -3.48 12.71
C ASN A 95 -12.72 -4.37 12.75
N SER A 96 -11.82 -4.24 13.74
CA SER A 96 -10.54 -4.95 13.79
C SER A 96 -9.81 -4.94 12.43
N VAL A 97 -9.70 -3.75 11.84
CA VAL A 97 -8.97 -3.53 10.58
C VAL A 97 -7.48 -3.57 10.87
N GLU A 98 -6.71 -4.31 10.10
CA GLU A 98 -5.25 -4.22 10.16
C GLU A 98 -4.77 -2.99 9.40
N ILE A 99 -3.89 -2.24 10.00
CA ILE A 99 -3.39 -0.98 9.44
C ILE A 99 -1.96 -1.13 8.96
N VAL A 100 -1.73 -0.76 7.70
CA VAL A 100 -0.41 -0.59 7.12
C VAL A 100 -0.21 0.89 6.81
N ALA A 101 0.49 1.57 7.70
CA ALA A 101 0.64 3.02 7.66
C ALA A 101 1.91 3.45 6.92
N SER A 102 1.78 4.40 6.00
CA SER A 102 2.94 4.96 5.28
C SER A 102 3.71 5.92 6.18
N LEU A 103 4.89 5.52 6.65
CA LEU A 103 5.80 6.37 7.41
C LEU A 103 7.24 6.22 6.86
N PRO A 104 7.60 6.97 5.79
CA PRO A 104 8.86 6.76 5.07
C PRO A 104 10.13 7.15 5.85
N CYS A 105 10.00 7.78 7.00
CA CYS A 105 11.09 8.08 7.92
C CYS A 105 10.55 8.27 9.35
N TYR A 106 11.41 8.08 10.36
CA TYR A 106 11.11 8.40 11.77
C TYR A 106 11.53 9.82 12.17
N THR A 107 11.89 10.67 11.20
CA THR A 107 12.22 12.08 11.40
C THR A 107 11.30 13.00 10.62
N GLU A 108 11.00 14.17 11.17
CA GLU A 108 10.15 15.17 10.54
C GLU A 108 10.70 15.61 9.17
N ALA A 109 11.98 15.96 9.13
CA ALA A 109 12.63 16.39 7.89
C ALA A 109 12.54 15.30 6.78
N GLY A 110 12.72 14.02 7.13
CA GLY A 110 12.64 12.91 6.17
C GLY A 110 11.23 12.67 5.65
N VAL A 111 10.21 12.73 6.49
CA VAL A 111 8.81 12.57 6.08
C VAL A 111 8.34 13.77 5.27
N ASP A 112 8.56 14.98 5.76
CA ASP A 112 8.06 16.20 5.15
C ASP A 112 8.70 16.49 3.78
N ALA A 113 9.96 16.11 3.60
CA ALA A 113 10.65 16.20 2.30
C ALA A 113 9.95 15.39 1.19
N VAL A 114 9.34 14.27 1.53
CA VAL A 114 8.72 13.33 0.58
C VAL A 114 7.22 13.53 0.48
N ARG A 115 6.57 13.83 1.61
CA ARG A 115 5.11 13.85 1.74
C ARG A 115 4.51 15.24 1.86
N GLY A 116 5.34 16.26 2.08
CA GLY A 116 4.90 17.63 2.28
C GLY A 116 4.91 18.06 3.75
N ARG A 117 5.03 19.37 3.94
CA ARG A 117 5.18 20.00 5.26
C ARG A 117 4.03 19.65 6.20
N GLY A 118 4.36 19.26 7.43
CA GLY A 118 3.41 18.92 8.49
C GLY A 118 2.86 17.48 8.42
N ALA A 119 3.27 16.70 7.40
CA ALA A 119 2.85 15.32 7.27
C ALA A 119 3.35 14.46 8.43
N PHE A 120 4.57 14.73 8.93
CA PHE A 120 5.13 14.02 10.07
C PHE A 120 4.30 14.24 11.35
N GLN A 121 4.02 15.49 11.71
CA GLN A 121 3.30 15.81 12.93
C GLN A 121 1.88 15.22 12.94
N LYS A 122 1.16 15.33 11.82
CA LYS A 122 -0.14 14.67 11.65
C LYS A 122 -0.01 13.14 11.79
N SER A 123 1.02 12.53 11.19
CA SER A 123 1.24 11.09 11.29
C SER A 123 1.48 10.65 12.74
N ILE A 124 2.32 11.37 13.51
CA ILE A 124 2.58 11.08 14.92
C ILE A 124 1.31 11.19 15.76
N GLN A 125 0.51 12.23 15.54
CA GLN A 125 -0.77 12.41 16.25
C GLN A 125 -1.75 11.26 15.94
N ALA A 126 -1.90 10.90 14.67
CA ALA A 126 -2.74 9.76 14.25
C ALA A 126 -2.28 8.43 14.87
N LEU A 127 -0.97 8.18 14.90
CA LEU A 127 -0.39 6.99 15.52
C LEU A 127 -0.64 6.96 17.03
N GLY A 128 -0.52 8.09 17.73
CA GLY A 128 -0.87 8.18 19.16
C GLY A 128 -2.34 7.82 19.42
N THR A 129 -3.26 8.29 18.55
CA THR A 129 -4.68 7.91 18.63
C THR A 129 -4.87 6.42 18.42
N LEU A 130 -4.22 5.82 17.41
CA LEU A 130 -4.31 4.38 17.15
C LEU A 130 -3.73 3.55 18.30
N ASN A 131 -2.59 3.94 18.86
CA ASN A 131 -2.04 3.26 20.04
C ASN A 131 -2.99 3.35 21.24
N GLY A 132 -3.65 4.50 21.46
CA GLY A 132 -4.68 4.66 22.48
C GLY A 132 -5.89 3.73 22.30
N LEU A 133 -6.15 3.28 21.09
CA LEU A 133 -7.20 2.29 20.73
C LEU A 133 -6.70 0.83 20.75
N GLY A 134 -5.44 0.60 21.17
CA GLY A 134 -4.83 -0.72 21.31
C GLY A 134 -4.13 -1.25 20.04
N TYR A 135 -3.86 -0.40 19.05
CA TYR A 135 -3.07 -0.80 17.90
C TYR A 135 -1.57 -0.87 18.25
N GLY A 136 -0.85 -1.86 17.71
CA GLY A 136 0.60 -1.97 17.83
C GLY A 136 1.09 -2.29 19.25
N ASP A 137 0.25 -2.91 20.07
CA ASP A 137 0.55 -3.33 21.44
C ASP A 137 1.24 -4.71 21.54
N GLY A 138 1.44 -5.37 20.39
CA GLY A 138 2.03 -6.69 20.30
C GLY A 138 1.08 -7.86 20.59
N SER A 139 -0.21 -7.60 20.92
CA SER A 139 -1.21 -8.67 21.12
C SER A 139 -1.59 -9.40 19.83
N GLY A 140 -1.42 -8.72 18.69
CA GLY A 140 -1.83 -9.21 17.38
C GLY A 140 -3.31 -9.02 17.05
N GLU A 141 -4.12 -8.53 17.97
CA GLU A 141 -5.56 -8.28 17.76
C GLU A 141 -5.82 -7.06 16.86
N LYS A 142 -5.07 -5.99 17.08
CA LYS A 142 -5.14 -4.74 16.29
C LYS A 142 -3.76 -4.41 15.74
N ARG A 143 -3.45 -5.00 14.59
CA ARG A 143 -2.13 -4.89 13.99
C ARG A 143 -1.91 -3.53 13.37
N LEU A 144 -0.76 -2.92 13.71
CA LEU A 144 -0.25 -1.69 13.12
C LEU A 144 1.15 -1.97 12.56
N SER A 145 1.27 -1.90 11.26
CA SER A 145 2.57 -2.03 10.59
C SER A 145 2.89 -0.74 9.82
N PHE A 146 4.18 -0.49 9.61
CA PHE A 146 4.61 0.65 8.81
C PHE A 146 5.18 0.22 7.48
N VAL A 147 5.13 1.13 6.51
CA VAL A 147 5.86 1.04 5.25
C VAL A 147 6.92 2.11 5.21
N PHE A 148 8.14 1.66 5.00
CA PHE A 148 9.28 2.50 4.64
C PHE A 148 9.48 2.48 3.13
N ASN A 149 9.73 3.67 2.56
CA ASN A 149 10.26 3.85 1.21
C ASN A 149 11.46 4.78 1.27
N PRO A 150 12.57 4.51 0.54
CA PRO A 150 13.68 5.44 0.44
C PRO A 150 13.24 6.82 -0.05
N ALA A 151 13.90 7.89 0.44
CA ALA A 151 13.61 9.24 -0.01
C ALA A 151 14.16 9.57 -1.41
N GLY A 152 14.76 8.59 -2.10
CA GLY A 152 15.41 8.79 -3.39
C GLY A 152 15.69 7.49 -4.14
N ALA A 153 16.57 7.58 -5.14
CA ALA A 153 16.98 6.49 -6.04
C ALA A 153 18.13 5.67 -5.44
N PHE A 154 17.85 4.92 -4.39
CA PHE A 154 18.80 4.02 -3.74
C PHE A 154 18.06 2.86 -3.07
N LEU A 155 18.76 1.75 -2.85
CA LEU A 155 18.21 0.59 -2.18
C LEU A 155 18.05 0.84 -0.68
N PRO A 156 16.98 0.33 -0.06
CA PRO A 156 16.79 0.45 1.38
C PRO A 156 17.86 -0.35 2.15
N PRO A 157 18.17 0.05 3.40
CA PRO A 157 19.01 -0.75 4.29
C PRO A 157 18.29 -2.04 4.73
N PRO A 158 19.00 -2.97 5.40
CA PRO A 158 18.40 -4.18 5.95
C PRO A 158 17.16 -3.91 6.82
N GLN A 159 16.05 -4.60 6.50
CA GLN A 159 14.76 -4.40 7.17
C GLN A 159 14.84 -4.53 8.68
N CYS A 160 15.48 -5.59 9.21
CA CYS A 160 15.57 -5.83 10.64
C CYS A 160 16.24 -4.65 11.37
N ARG A 161 17.36 -4.13 10.82
CA ARG A 161 18.07 -2.98 11.40
C ARG A 161 17.19 -1.72 11.37
N LEU A 162 16.51 -1.49 10.25
CA LEU A 162 15.65 -0.33 10.09
C LEU A 162 14.44 -0.39 11.03
N GLU A 163 13.85 -1.57 11.20
CA GLU A 163 12.75 -1.80 12.14
C GLU A 163 13.16 -1.52 13.58
N ASP A 164 14.35 -1.99 14.00
CA ASP A 164 14.91 -1.72 15.33
C ASP A 164 15.11 -0.21 15.56
N ASP A 165 15.63 0.51 14.54
CA ASP A 165 15.79 1.96 14.61
C ASP A 165 14.43 2.67 14.73
N TYR A 166 13.42 2.26 13.95
CA TYR A 166 12.07 2.82 14.04
C TYR A 166 11.45 2.56 15.42
N LYS A 167 11.51 1.34 15.93
CA LYS A 167 10.97 0.98 17.27
C LYS A 167 11.62 1.81 18.35
N ARG A 168 12.94 1.90 18.34
CA ARG A 168 13.68 2.69 19.32
C ARG A 168 13.36 4.18 19.27
N GLU A 169 13.43 4.80 18.07
CA GLU A 169 13.28 6.24 17.93
C GLU A 169 11.82 6.70 18.16
N LEU A 170 10.82 5.97 17.64
CA LEU A 170 9.42 6.34 17.82
C LEU A 170 8.96 6.13 19.27
N GLN A 171 9.37 5.04 19.90
CA GLN A 171 9.07 4.80 21.32
C GLN A 171 9.71 5.85 22.21
N ARG A 172 11.01 6.14 22.03
CA ARG A 172 11.76 7.08 22.86
C ARG A 172 11.24 8.51 22.74
N ARG A 173 10.89 8.94 21.53
CA ARG A 173 10.53 10.35 21.26
C ARG A 173 9.06 10.64 21.42
N PHE A 174 8.19 9.69 21.14
CA PHE A 174 6.76 9.91 21.00
C PHE A 174 5.89 8.88 21.74
N GLY A 175 6.48 7.85 22.35
CA GLY A 175 5.74 6.77 23.01
C GLY A 175 4.94 5.90 22.05
N ILE A 176 5.31 5.90 20.75
CA ILE A 176 4.59 5.12 19.72
C ILE A 176 5.18 3.73 19.60
N SER A 177 4.28 2.74 19.59
CA SER A 177 4.56 1.33 19.31
C SER A 177 3.90 0.86 18.02
N PHE A 178 4.47 -0.19 17.41
CA PHE A 178 3.94 -0.85 16.21
C PHE A 178 4.48 -2.28 16.10
N ASP A 179 3.83 -3.12 15.30
CA ASP A 179 4.15 -4.54 15.19
C ASP A 179 5.31 -4.82 14.24
N SER A 180 5.25 -4.32 13.00
CA SER A 180 6.22 -4.66 11.95
C SER A 180 6.52 -3.48 11.03
N LEU A 181 7.70 -3.49 10.41
CA LEU A 181 8.09 -2.56 9.35
C LEU A 181 8.24 -3.31 8.03
N TYR A 182 7.48 -2.92 7.01
CA TYR A 182 7.70 -3.34 5.64
C TYR A 182 8.63 -2.37 4.94
N VAL A 183 9.58 -2.89 4.18
CA VAL A 183 10.57 -2.08 3.48
C VAL A 183 10.38 -2.26 1.98
N PHE A 184 9.96 -1.21 1.30
CA PHE A 184 9.76 -1.22 -0.13
C PHE A 184 10.84 -0.42 -0.84
N THR A 185 11.45 -1.02 -1.85
CA THR A 185 12.27 -0.31 -2.82
C THR A 185 11.37 0.59 -3.68
N ASN A 186 11.80 1.82 -3.94
CA ASN A 186 11.03 2.69 -4.83
C ASN A 186 11.02 2.14 -6.25
N MET A 187 9.82 1.98 -6.80
CA MET A 187 9.63 1.51 -8.15
C MET A 187 9.74 2.68 -9.13
N PRO A 188 10.51 2.57 -10.23
CA PRO A 188 10.69 3.65 -11.19
C PRO A 188 9.46 3.80 -12.12
N ILE A 189 8.29 4.04 -11.53
CA ILE A 189 7.00 4.26 -12.20
C ILE A 189 6.30 5.50 -11.66
N GLY A 190 5.21 5.93 -12.30
CA GLY A 190 4.41 7.06 -11.87
C GLY A 190 5.23 8.32 -11.66
N ARG A 191 4.83 9.14 -10.69
CA ARG A 191 5.50 10.41 -10.37
C ARG A 191 6.99 10.26 -10.02
N PHE A 192 7.37 9.16 -9.40
CA PHE A 192 8.79 8.93 -9.10
C PHE A 192 9.63 8.76 -10.37
N ARG A 193 9.10 8.06 -11.39
CA ARG A 193 9.76 7.95 -12.70
C ARG A 193 9.95 9.32 -13.33
N ASP A 194 8.95 10.20 -13.27
CA ASP A 194 9.05 11.55 -13.84
C ASP A 194 10.18 12.37 -13.16
N ILE A 195 10.33 12.21 -11.84
CA ILE A 195 11.42 12.84 -11.09
C ILE A 195 12.79 12.27 -11.50
N LEU A 196 12.88 10.94 -11.68
CA LEU A 196 14.13 10.31 -12.13
C LEU A 196 14.55 10.80 -13.53
N ILE A 197 13.59 10.93 -14.45
CA ILE A 197 13.83 11.48 -15.79
C ILE A 197 14.31 12.93 -15.69
N LYS A 198 13.60 13.77 -14.94
CA LYS A 198 13.97 15.18 -14.74
C LYS A 198 15.38 15.35 -14.19
N ASN A 199 15.82 14.45 -13.32
CA ASN A 199 17.13 14.47 -12.68
C ASN A 199 18.18 13.66 -13.44
N HIS A 200 17.91 13.19 -14.66
CA HIS A 200 18.81 12.37 -15.48
C HIS A 200 19.37 11.14 -14.73
N SER A 201 18.56 10.51 -13.88
CA SER A 201 18.97 9.41 -12.99
C SER A 201 18.22 8.09 -13.24
N LEU A 202 17.27 8.05 -14.19
CA LEU A 202 16.45 6.88 -14.43
C LEU A 202 17.29 5.65 -14.84
N GLU A 203 18.12 5.78 -15.85
CA GLU A 203 18.97 4.68 -16.36
C GLU A 203 19.94 4.17 -15.29
N LYS A 204 20.54 5.09 -14.52
CA LYS A 204 21.43 4.71 -13.42
C LYS A 204 20.69 3.90 -12.35
N TYR A 205 19.50 4.36 -11.97
CA TYR A 205 18.71 3.68 -10.95
C TYR A 205 18.19 2.33 -11.45
N GLN A 206 17.74 2.25 -12.71
CA GLN A 206 17.32 0.99 -13.33
C GLN A 206 18.48 -0.03 -13.33
N SER A 207 19.67 0.38 -13.76
CA SER A 207 20.86 -0.47 -13.72
C SER A 207 21.27 -0.92 -12.32
N GLU A 208 21.04 -0.08 -11.29
CA GLU A 208 21.25 -0.44 -9.88
C GLU A 208 20.28 -1.55 -9.45
N LEU A 209 18.99 -1.44 -9.80
CA LEU A 209 18.00 -2.46 -9.50
C LEU A 209 18.33 -3.80 -10.16
N GLU A 210 18.69 -3.79 -11.44
CA GLU A 210 19.07 -4.98 -12.21
C GLU A 210 20.30 -5.68 -11.62
N ARG A 211 21.38 -4.91 -11.33
CA ARG A 211 22.60 -5.46 -10.73
C ARG A 211 22.37 -6.02 -9.33
N SER A 212 21.36 -5.52 -8.64
CA SER A 212 21.00 -5.92 -7.28
C SER A 212 19.96 -7.05 -7.24
N PHE A 213 19.62 -7.64 -8.40
CA PHE A 213 18.68 -8.75 -8.48
C PHE A 213 19.05 -9.89 -7.54
N ASN A 214 18.08 -10.35 -6.77
CA ASN A 214 18.25 -11.42 -5.80
C ASN A 214 17.17 -12.51 -6.00
N GLY A 215 17.55 -13.59 -6.62
CA GLY A 215 16.64 -14.71 -6.90
C GLY A 215 16.01 -15.35 -5.64
N ARG A 216 16.58 -15.15 -4.44
CA ARG A 216 16.02 -15.67 -3.19
C ARG A 216 14.70 -14.99 -2.81
N THR A 217 14.44 -13.79 -3.30
CA THR A 217 13.21 -13.04 -3.03
C THR A 217 12.01 -13.54 -3.83
N LEU A 218 12.24 -14.28 -4.92
CA LEU A 218 11.19 -14.74 -5.82
C LEU A 218 10.10 -15.58 -5.13
N GLY A 219 10.47 -16.32 -4.06
CA GLY A 219 9.53 -17.15 -3.30
C GLY A 219 8.47 -16.36 -2.54
N GLY A 220 8.79 -15.14 -2.09
CA GLY A 220 7.95 -14.29 -1.24
C GLY A 220 7.26 -13.13 -1.97
N LEU A 221 7.30 -13.08 -3.30
CA LEU A 221 6.66 -11.98 -4.04
C LEU A 221 5.13 -12.03 -3.92
N MET A 222 4.53 -10.92 -3.49
CA MET A 222 3.08 -10.79 -3.28
C MET A 222 2.25 -11.11 -4.54
N CYS A 223 2.74 -10.77 -5.74
CA CYS A 223 2.04 -11.03 -7.00
C CYS A 223 1.77 -12.52 -7.29
N LYS A 224 2.40 -13.43 -6.55
CA LYS A 224 2.15 -14.88 -6.66
C LYS A 224 0.85 -15.32 -5.99
N ASP A 225 0.46 -14.61 -4.94
CA ASP A 225 -0.65 -15.01 -4.06
C ASP A 225 -1.79 -13.99 -4.04
N MET A 226 -1.72 -12.94 -4.88
CA MET A 226 -2.73 -11.89 -4.95
C MET A 226 -3.19 -11.61 -6.37
N ILE A 227 -4.30 -10.90 -6.45
CA ILE A 227 -4.78 -10.23 -7.66
C ILE A 227 -5.12 -8.79 -7.31
N SER A 228 -4.73 -7.85 -8.14
CA SER A 228 -5.06 -6.44 -7.96
C SER A 228 -6.28 -6.06 -8.79
N VAL A 229 -7.23 -5.38 -8.14
CA VAL A 229 -8.46 -4.89 -8.78
C VAL A 229 -8.38 -3.38 -8.93
N GLY A 230 -8.42 -2.90 -10.16
CA GLY A 230 -8.42 -1.49 -10.47
C GLY A 230 -9.70 -0.78 -10.00
N TRP A 231 -9.64 0.55 -9.93
CA TRP A 231 -10.81 1.39 -9.63
C TRP A 231 -11.95 1.19 -10.65
N ASP A 232 -11.63 0.75 -11.86
CA ASP A 232 -12.52 0.43 -12.98
C ASP A 232 -12.85 -1.06 -13.08
N GLY A 233 -12.55 -1.85 -12.06
CA GLY A 233 -12.82 -3.28 -12.01
C GLY A 233 -11.86 -4.16 -12.79
N LYS A 234 -10.90 -3.60 -13.52
CA LYS A 234 -9.91 -4.38 -14.28
C LYS A 234 -8.97 -5.14 -13.36
N LEU A 235 -8.49 -6.30 -13.85
CA LEU A 235 -7.64 -7.22 -13.11
C LEU A 235 -6.18 -7.13 -13.55
N TYR A 236 -5.30 -7.20 -12.56
CA TYR A 236 -3.84 -7.13 -12.72
C TYR A 236 -3.15 -8.09 -11.75
N ASP A 237 -1.93 -8.52 -12.06
CA ASP A 237 -1.15 -9.37 -11.16
C ASP A 237 -0.72 -8.64 -9.87
N CYS A 238 -0.49 -7.33 -9.95
CA CYS A 238 -0.17 -6.47 -8.81
C CYS A 238 -0.58 -5.01 -9.06
N ASP A 239 -0.53 -4.19 -8.04
CA ASP A 239 -0.82 -2.75 -8.11
C ASP A 239 0.18 -1.98 -8.97
N PHE A 240 1.42 -2.45 -9.13
CA PHE A 240 2.39 -1.84 -10.04
C PHE A 240 2.04 -2.12 -11.51
N ASN A 241 1.68 -3.35 -11.86
CA ASN A 241 1.15 -3.69 -13.18
C ASN A 241 -0.10 -2.86 -13.51
N GLN A 242 -0.96 -2.62 -12.52
CA GLN A 242 -2.12 -1.75 -12.66
C GLN A 242 -1.74 -0.34 -13.10
N ILE A 243 -0.73 0.26 -12.49
CA ILE A 243 -0.29 1.63 -12.82
C ILE A 243 0.32 1.70 -14.23
N LEU A 244 0.99 0.64 -14.66
CA LEU A 244 1.56 0.53 -16.00
C LEU A 244 0.53 0.10 -17.07
N GLY A 245 -0.71 -0.21 -16.67
CA GLY A 245 -1.73 -0.72 -17.59
C GLY A 245 -1.47 -2.14 -18.10
N LEU A 246 -0.60 -2.90 -17.41
CA LEU A 246 -0.27 -4.28 -17.73
C LEU A 246 -1.33 -5.22 -17.14
N GLY A 247 -2.51 -5.27 -17.76
CA GLY A 247 -3.60 -6.16 -17.35
C GLY A 247 -3.23 -7.65 -17.48
N LEU A 248 -4.07 -8.55 -16.96
CA LEU A 248 -3.91 -9.99 -17.16
C LEU A 248 -3.88 -10.33 -18.67
N ASP A 249 -3.24 -11.44 -19.01
CA ASP A 249 -3.25 -11.95 -20.35
C ASP A 249 -4.68 -12.19 -20.87
N GLU A 250 -4.88 -12.12 -22.19
CA GLU A 250 -6.20 -12.20 -22.84
C GLU A 250 -6.93 -13.53 -22.62
N ASN A 251 -6.23 -14.57 -22.22
CA ASN A 251 -6.80 -15.87 -21.89
C ASN A 251 -7.46 -15.93 -20.51
N TYR A 252 -7.30 -14.88 -19.70
CA TYR A 252 -7.83 -14.78 -18.33
C TYR A 252 -8.91 -13.71 -18.21
N PRO A 253 -9.80 -13.79 -17.19
CA PRO A 253 -10.75 -12.72 -16.90
C PRO A 253 -10.07 -11.37 -16.78
N ARG A 254 -10.61 -10.35 -17.43
CA ARG A 254 -10.05 -8.99 -17.42
C ARG A 254 -10.76 -8.05 -16.45
N HIS A 255 -11.94 -8.43 -16.00
CA HIS A 255 -12.76 -7.64 -15.09
C HIS A 255 -13.21 -8.47 -13.88
N ILE A 256 -13.38 -7.80 -12.75
CA ILE A 256 -13.73 -8.44 -11.47
C ILE A 256 -15.08 -9.18 -11.53
N SER A 257 -16.04 -8.70 -12.31
CA SER A 257 -17.35 -9.36 -12.49
C SER A 257 -17.23 -10.74 -13.15
N GLU A 258 -16.19 -10.97 -13.93
CA GLU A 258 -15.91 -12.22 -14.65
C GLU A 258 -14.97 -13.13 -13.86
N LEU A 259 -14.45 -12.68 -12.71
CA LEU A 259 -13.38 -13.37 -12.00
C LEU A 259 -13.83 -14.72 -11.47
N ASP A 260 -13.21 -15.77 -11.97
CA ASP A 260 -13.17 -17.11 -11.41
C ASP A 260 -11.74 -17.36 -10.91
N VAL A 261 -11.56 -17.42 -9.60
CA VAL A 261 -10.24 -17.57 -8.97
C VAL A 261 -9.56 -18.88 -9.39
N MET A 262 -10.34 -19.94 -9.62
CA MET A 262 -9.78 -21.24 -10.04
C MET A 262 -9.08 -21.17 -11.40
N ARG A 263 -9.53 -20.29 -12.28
CA ARG A 263 -8.89 -20.08 -13.59
C ARG A 263 -7.55 -19.35 -13.50
N LEU A 264 -7.26 -18.72 -12.35
CA LEU A 264 -6.01 -17.99 -12.15
C LEU A 264 -4.89 -18.84 -11.53
N ILE A 265 -5.23 -20.04 -11.03
CA ILE A 265 -4.23 -20.91 -10.40
C ILE A 265 -3.24 -21.40 -11.46
N GLY A 266 -1.94 -21.19 -11.19
CA GLY A 266 -0.87 -21.61 -12.11
C GLY A 266 -0.67 -20.72 -13.33
N ARG A 267 -1.36 -19.55 -13.40
CA ARG A 267 -1.11 -18.59 -14.47
C ARG A 267 0.30 -18.01 -14.41
N GLU A 268 0.80 -17.62 -15.54
CA GLU A 268 2.03 -16.83 -15.63
C GLU A 268 1.76 -15.38 -15.22
N ILE A 269 2.64 -14.82 -14.39
CA ILE A 269 2.59 -13.42 -13.96
C ILE A 269 3.27 -12.56 -15.03
N ARG A 270 2.62 -11.48 -15.45
CA ARG A 270 3.24 -10.53 -16.38
C ARG A 270 4.34 -9.75 -15.67
N VAL A 271 5.54 -9.86 -16.19
CA VAL A 271 6.74 -9.19 -15.68
C VAL A 271 7.25 -8.15 -16.66
N ASP A 272 7.91 -7.11 -16.12
CA ASP A 272 8.57 -6.06 -16.87
C ASP A 272 9.70 -5.47 -16.00
N GLU A 273 10.46 -4.50 -16.52
CA GLU A 273 11.62 -3.90 -15.85
C GLU A 273 11.35 -3.43 -14.41
N HIS A 274 10.12 -2.96 -14.13
CA HIS A 274 9.74 -2.54 -12.78
C HIS A 274 9.83 -3.67 -11.75
N CYS A 275 9.73 -4.95 -12.15
CA CYS A 275 9.81 -6.11 -11.24
C CYS A 275 11.17 -6.22 -10.55
N TYR A 276 12.24 -5.64 -11.12
CA TYR A 276 13.53 -5.58 -10.46
C TYR A 276 13.47 -4.85 -9.11
N ALA A 277 12.58 -3.86 -8.92
CA ALA A 277 12.44 -3.21 -7.63
C ALA A 277 11.85 -4.13 -6.54
N CYS A 278 11.03 -5.12 -6.91
CA CYS A 278 10.53 -6.13 -5.99
C CYS A 278 11.58 -7.20 -5.62
N THR A 279 12.64 -7.34 -6.45
CA THR A 279 13.64 -8.40 -6.30
C THR A 279 15.03 -7.89 -5.97
N ALA A 280 15.28 -6.57 -6.01
CA ALA A 280 16.57 -5.98 -5.69
C ALA A 280 16.91 -6.09 -4.20
N GLY A 281 18.15 -6.42 -3.88
CA GLY A 281 18.65 -6.50 -2.51
C GLY A 281 17.93 -7.54 -1.66
N GLN A 282 17.17 -7.08 -0.68
CA GLN A 282 16.34 -7.96 0.18
C GLN A 282 14.93 -8.19 -0.35
N GLY A 283 14.60 -7.55 -1.47
CA GLY A 283 13.26 -7.51 -2.02
C GLY A 283 12.38 -6.43 -1.36
N SER A 284 11.16 -6.30 -1.90
CA SER A 284 10.09 -5.52 -1.27
C SER A 284 9.14 -6.52 -0.60
N THR A 285 8.99 -6.38 0.70
CA THR A 285 8.23 -7.34 1.52
C THR A 285 6.84 -6.86 1.80
#